data_02684eb0222459fb41a51a070954a99c
#
_entry.id   02684eb0222459fb41a51a070954a99c
#
_cell.length_a   1.000
_cell.length_b   1.000
_cell.length_c   1.000
_cell.angle_alpha   90.00
_cell.angle_beta   90.00
_cell.angle_gamma   90.00
#
_symmetry.space_group_name_H-M   'P 1'
#
loop_
_entity.id
_entity.type
_entity.pdbx_description
1 polymer ?
#
loop_
_entity_poly.entity_id
_entity_poly.type
_entity_poly.pdbx_seq_one_letter_code
_entity_poly.pdbx_strand_id
1 'polypeptide(L)'
;MSRVASPFHGKRVLLLQGPVGPFFSNLAHDLRHAGAEVFKVNFNAGDWLFYPRDTHAFKGSLQEWHDELPKLLHRQRIDAVLLFGDCRPIHARVRALAERLGIAVGVFEEGYLRPDYVTFEPVGVNGHSVFHQELAEWLKQQAALGAPQAAHTDRAGQSCAPGEAPSAPAGSNLSEHQAVGNCYWNGARWGMLYFFASWAGYLFWNNALHHRPLTIWDGLWWLLSFARKAYFRWTEKGVQQKLEGELRQRFFLIPLQVHNDAQITVHSEYESVCGFIDHVMRSFAGALLRENQPEKQLPLNAESVQGDVLVFKHHPMDRGHRNYAKAVRLLTRRHGLQGRVLYIHDQHLPSLLKACKGVVLVNSTTGLSALGHGAPVKVCGSALYDVPGITYQGRLNDFWFEARSALPCAQMLQRFKAALVTRTQLNGSFYRKLPGVAWRCGVRLQGQMAQRLWPEPAMVAMPGILPKVAASQSLAPLASSGPSEACTGKGSAL
;
A
#
# COMPACT_ATOMS: atom_id res chain seq x y z
N MET A 1 38.62 21.85 4.56
CA MET A 1 37.26 21.52 4.09
C MET A 1 36.30 21.66 5.27
N SER A 2 35.51 22.71 5.35
CA SER A 2 34.48 22.87 6.39
C SER A 2 33.46 21.74 6.21
N ARG A 3 33.33 20.89 7.25
CA ARG A 3 32.25 19.90 7.28
C ARG A 3 30.93 20.68 7.28
N VAL A 4 30.19 20.65 6.18
CA VAL A 4 28.81 21.13 6.17
C VAL A 4 28.07 20.41 7.30
N ALA A 5 27.53 21.16 8.24
CA ALA A 5 26.81 20.59 9.38
C ALA A 5 25.64 19.73 8.85
N SER A 6 25.45 18.58 9.48
CA SER A 6 24.31 17.72 9.12
C SER A 6 23.00 18.51 9.29
N PRO A 7 22.02 18.38 8.37
CA PRO A 7 20.72 19.04 8.52
C PRO A 7 19.93 18.58 9.76
N PHE A 8 20.36 17.50 10.40
CA PHE A 8 19.81 17.02 11.68
C PHE A 8 20.52 17.61 12.90
N HIS A 9 21.64 18.34 12.71
CA HIS A 9 22.39 18.89 13.83
C HIS A 9 21.54 19.86 14.69
N GLY A 10 21.48 19.62 15.99
CA GLY A 10 20.68 20.40 16.94
C GLY A 10 19.16 20.16 16.85
N LYS A 11 18.67 19.31 15.96
CA LYS A 11 17.24 18.99 15.84
C LYS A 11 16.79 18.00 16.91
N ARG A 12 15.58 18.21 17.41
CA ARG A 12 14.91 17.36 18.42
C ARG A 12 13.86 16.50 17.73
N VAL A 13 14.14 15.19 17.62
CA VAL A 13 13.34 14.25 16.83
C VAL A 13 12.62 13.26 17.74
N LEU A 14 11.30 13.19 17.64
CA LEU A 14 10.48 12.20 18.33
C LEU A 14 10.18 11.00 17.42
N LEU A 15 10.52 9.81 17.86
CA LEU A 15 10.16 8.56 17.22
C LEU A 15 8.94 7.95 17.94
N LEU A 16 7.84 7.78 17.22
CA LEU A 16 6.67 7.06 17.71
C LEU A 16 6.77 5.56 17.39
N GLN A 17 5.65 4.88 17.13
CA GLN A 17 5.70 3.46 16.76
C GLN A 17 6.31 3.26 15.37
N GLY A 18 7.30 2.40 15.28
CA GLY A 18 8.02 2.07 14.05
C GLY A 18 7.52 0.81 13.34
N PRO A 19 8.24 0.38 12.28
CA PRO A 19 8.09 -0.95 11.73
C PRO A 19 8.58 -2.00 12.75
N VAL A 20 8.13 -3.24 12.62
CA VAL A 20 8.60 -4.32 13.48
C VAL A 20 10.09 -4.58 13.27
N GLY A 21 10.84 -4.76 14.35
CA GLY A 21 12.29 -5.00 14.28
C GLY A 21 13.12 -3.77 14.67
N PRO A 22 14.44 -3.84 14.49
CA PRO A 22 15.40 -2.87 15.05
C PRO A 22 15.53 -1.58 14.24
N PHE A 23 14.73 -1.35 13.19
CA PHE A 23 14.90 -0.23 12.28
C PHE A 23 14.92 1.13 13.02
N PHE A 24 13.94 1.42 13.88
CA PHE A 24 13.90 2.70 14.60
C PHE A 24 15.02 2.86 15.65
N SER A 25 15.48 1.77 16.25
CA SER A 25 16.65 1.80 17.14
C SER A 25 17.92 2.17 16.35
N ASN A 26 18.11 1.57 15.19
CA ASN A 26 19.23 1.88 14.31
C ASN A 26 19.14 3.30 13.75
N LEU A 27 17.94 3.73 13.32
CA LEU A 27 17.68 5.10 12.85
C LEU A 27 17.99 6.13 13.94
N ALA A 28 17.57 5.88 15.17
CA ALA A 28 17.88 6.77 16.29
C ALA A 28 19.38 6.90 16.53
N HIS A 29 20.11 5.79 16.44
CA HIS A 29 21.57 5.83 16.51
C HIS A 29 22.15 6.72 15.40
N ASP A 30 21.69 6.55 14.18
CA ASP A 30 22.16 7.31 13.02
C ASP A 30 21.85 8.80 13.14
N LEU A 31 20.64 9.15 13.60
CA LEU A 31 20.23 10.53 13.84
C LEU A 31 21.06 11.20 14.95
N ARG A 32 21.34 10.49 16.05
CA ARG A 32 22.22 11.01 17.12
C ARG A 32 23.64 11.21 16.60
N HIS A 33 24.14 10.31 15.78
CA HIS A 33 25.47 10.47 15.15
C HIS A 33 25.50 11.66 14.17
N ALA A 34 24.36 12.00 13.57
CA ALA A 34 24.19 13.19 12.76
C ALA A 34 23.98 14.49 13.58
N GLY A 35 23.99 14.42 14.91
CA GLY A 35 23.87 15.57 15.82
C GLY A 35 22.47 15.88 16.28
N ALA A 36 21.49 15.01 16.07
CA ALA A 36 20.13 15.18 16.58
C ALA A 36 20.00 14.68 18.04
N GLU A 37 19.10 15.28 18.80
CA GLU A 37 18.58 14.73 20.05
C GLU A 37 17.34 13.88 19.74
N VAL A 38 17.33 12.59 20.13
CA VAL A 38 16.28 11.66 19.74
C VAL A 38 15.52 11.15 20.95
N PHE A 39 14.21 11.33 20.92
CA PHE A 39 13.23 10.84 21.88
C PHE A 39 12.45 9.66 21.28
N LYS A 40 12.04 8.70 22.12
CA LYS A 40 11.28 7.52 21.69
C LYS A 40 10.13 7.25 22.65
N VAL A 41 8.95 6.98 22.11
CA VAL A 41 7.82 6.44 22.88
C VAL A 41 7.57 4.99 22.49
N ASN A 42 7.52 4.11 23.49
CA ASN A 42 7.14 2.70 23.33
C ASN A 42 5.71 2.51 23.85
N PHE A 43 4.88 1.82 23.07
CA PHE A 43 3.46 1.58 23.36
C PHE A 43 3.15 0.15 23.78
N ASN A 44 4.09 -0.78 23.58
CA ASN A 44 3.95 -2.18 23.96
C ASN A 44 5.33 -2.81 24.17
N ALA A 45 5.33 -4.05 24.67
CA ALA A 45 6.57 -4.76 24.94
C ALA A 45 7.35 -5.15 23.67
N GLY A 46 6.70 -5.25 22.52
CA GLY A 46 7.38 -5.45 21.23
C GLY A 46 8.19 -4.22 20.82
N ASP A 47 7.64 -3.02 21.00
CA ASP A 47 8.39 -1.77 20.80
C ASP A 47 9.59 -1.72 21.74
N TRP A 48 9.37 -2.06 23.02
CA TRP A 48 10.41 -2.06 24.04
C TRP A 48 11.51 -3.10 23.76
N LEU A 49 11.18 -4.26 23.26
CA LEU A 49 12.17 -5.31 22.90
C LEU A 49 13.21 -4.77 21.91
N PHE A 50 12.78 -4.02 20.92
CA PHE A 50 13.64 -3.50 19.86
C PHE A 50 14.27 -2.14 20.18
N TYR A 51 13.74 -1.45 21.18
CA TYR A 51 14.27 -0.15 21.63
C TYR A 51 14.08 0.00 23.16
N PRO A 52 14.94 -0.65 23.98
CA PRO A 52 14.68 -0.75 25.43
C PRO A 52 15.23 0.39 26.29
N ARG A 53 16.14 1.25 25.76
CA ARG A 53 16.82 2.29 26.53
C ARG A 53 16.45 3.67 26.05
N ASP A 54 16.51 4.66 26.96
CA ASP A 54 16.26 6.06 26.67
C ASP A 54 14.91 6.28 26.00
N THR A 55 13.85 5.71 26.58
CA THR A 55 12.50 5.72 26.03
C THR A 55 11.47 6.11 27.07
N HIS A 56 10.39 6.73 26.59
CA HIS A 56 9.17 6.90 27.37
C HIS A 56 8.24 5.71 27.15
N ALA A 57 7.97 4.94 28.20
CA ALA A 57 7.02 3.82 28.17
C ALA A 57 5.61 4.34 28.44
N PHE A 58 4.78 4.46 27.38
CA PHE A 58 3.39 4.86 27.55
C PHE A 58 2.49 3.62 27.73
N LYS A 59 1.73 3.61 28.85
CA LYS A 59 0.91 2.45 29.25
C LYS A 59 -0.57 2.79 29.41
N GLY A 60 -0.94 4.04 29.22
CA GLY A 60 -2.31 4.55 29.35
C GLY A 60 -3.25 4.14 28.23
N SER A 61 -4.43 4.68 28.24
CA SER A 61 -5.45 4.55 27.19
C SER A 61 -5.13 5.41 25.96
N LEU A 62 -5.85 5.20 24.87
CA LEU A 62 -5.72 6.02 23.66
C LEU A 62 -6.10 7.49 23.93
N GLN A 63 -7.12 7.73 24.78
CA GLN A 63 -7.51 9.09 25.15
C GLN A 63 -6.41 9.79 25.94
N GLU A 64 -5.85 9.14 26.94
CA GLU A 64 -4.72 9.67 27.72
C GLU A 64 -3.49 9.94 26.84
N TRP A 65 -3.25 9.09 25.82
CA TRP A 65 -2.20 9.35 24.83
C TRP A 65 -2.47 10.63 24.03
N HIS A 66 -3.71 10.82 23.59
CA HIS A 66 -4.08 12.02 22.86
C HIS A 66 -3.94 13.31 23.69
N ASP A 67 -4.05 13.21 25.00
CA ASP A 67 -3.87 14.34 25.94
C ASP A 67 -2.39 14.55 26.32
N GLU A 68 -1.59 13.48 26.33
CA GLU A 68 -0.15 13.53 26.65
C GLU A 68 0.69 13.97 25.46
N LEU A 69 0.35 13.59 24.24
CA LEU A 69 1.15 13.90 23.05
C LEU A 69 1.44 15.41 22.88
N PRO A 70 0.46 16.34 22.98
CA PRO A 70 0.73 17.77 22.89
C PRO A 70 1.71 18.26 23.97
N LYS A 71 1.55 17.76 25.20
CA LYS A 71 2.42 18.11 26.33
C LYS A 71 3.85 17.62 26.12
N LEU A 72 3.99 16.40 25.58
CA LEU A 72 5.30 15.83 25.24
C LEU A 72 6.00 16.64 24.16
N LEU A 73 5.30 16.99 23.07
CA LEU A 73 5.85 17.80 21.97
C LEU A 73 6.34 19.16 22.45
N HIS A 74 5.56 19.82 23.28
CA HIS A 74 5.92 21.11 23.85
C HIS A 74 7.08 21.01 24.87
N ARG A 75 6.98 20.10 25.84
CA ARG A 75 7.98 19.89 26.89
C ARG A 75 9.36 19.56 26.32
N GLN A 76 9.38 18.73 25.30
CA GLN A 76 10.60 18.30 24.64
C GLN A 76 11.01 19.18 23.45
N ARG A 77 10.28 20.27 23.18
CA ARG A 77 10.56 21.19 22.06
C ARG A 77 10.88 20.45 20.77
N ILE A 78 9.99 19.53 20.37
CA ILE A 78 10.21 18.65 19.23
C ILE A 78 10.18 19.44 17.92
N ASP A 79 11.17 19.24 17.05
CA ASP A 79 11.26 19.81 15.70
C ASP A 79 10.65 18.89 14.64
N ALA A 80 10.72 17.58 14.87
CA ALA A 80 10.17 16.59 13.93
C ALA A 80 9.64 15.35 14.64
N VAL A 81 8.55 14.79 14.10
CA VAL A 81 7.99 13.48 14.52
C VAL A 81 8.17 12.49 13.39
N LEU A 82 8.78 11.34 13.67
CA LEU A 82 8.89 10.22 12.75
C LEU A 82 8.05 9.04 13.22
N LEU A 83 7.27 8.47 12.33
CA LEU A 83 6.34 7.39 12.64
C LEU A 83 6.20 6.40 11.46
N PHE A 84 5.60 5.24 11.71
CA PHE A 84 5.29 4.24 10.68
C PHE A 84 3.78 4.04 10.57
N GLY A 85 3.22 4.38 9.40
CA GLY A 85 1.78 4.30 9.15
C GLY A 85 0.99 5.39 9.89
N ASP A 86 0.54 6.39 9.17
CA ASP A 86 -0.18 7.57 9.71
C ASP A 86 -1.61 7.26 10.15
N CYS A 87 -2.23 6.19 9.61
CA CYS A 87 -3.60 5.77 9.92
C CYS A 87 -3.72 4.96 11.23
N ARG A 88 -2.62 4.69 11.97
CA ARG A 88 -2.71 3.99 13.26
C ARG A 88 -3.41 4.88 14.30
N PRO A 89 -4.26 4.34 15.18
CA PRO A 89 -4.98 5.15 16.20
C PRO A 89 -4.08 6.07 17.02
N ILE A 90 -2.89 5.57 17.42
CA ILE A 90 -1.89 6.35 18.17
C ILE A 90 -1.23 7.47 17.36
N HIS A 91 -1.33 7.43 16.04
CA HIS A 91 -0.77 8.43 15.12
C HIS A 91 -1.81 9.40 14.57
N ALA A 92 -3.10 9.08 14.69
CA ALA A 92 -4.19 9.79 14.01
C ALA A 92 -4.22 11.31 14.25
N ARG A 93 -3.81 11.77 15.45
CA ARG A 93 -3.78 13.21 15.78
C ARG A 93 -2.45 13.90 15.49
N VAL A 94 -1.40 13.15 15.13
CA VAL A 94 -0.04 13.71 14.96
C VAL A 94 0.00 14.78 13.89
N ARG A 95 -0.57 14.50 12.71
CA ARG A 95 -0.58 15.41 11.57
C ARG A 95 -1.18 16.78 11.92
N ALA A 96 -2.43 16.79 12.39
CA ALA A 96 -3.12 18.05 12.70
C ALA A 96 -2.46 18.82 13.86
N LEU A 97 -1.87 18.12 14.82
CA LEU A 97 -1.17 18.73 15.93
C LEU A 97 0.17 19.33 15.48
N ALA A 98 0.93 18.60 14.69
CA ALA A 98 2.23 19.04 14.17
C ALA A 98 2.08 20.26 13.25
N GLU A 99 1.06 20.28 12.38
CA GLU A 99 0.73 21.42 11.53
C GLU A 99 0.48 22.69 12.35
N ARG A 100 -0.31 22.59 13.44
CA ARG A 100 -0.56 23.73 14.34
C ARG A 100 0.66 24.21 15.10
N LEU A 101 1.61 23.33 15.39
CA LEU A 101 2.81 23.62 16.16
C LEU A 101 4.03 23.93 15.28
N GLY A 102 3.92 23.87 13.96
CA GLY A 102 5.04 24.06 13.03
C GLY A 102 6.08 22.94 13.12
N ILE A 103 5.68 21.72 13.52
CA ILE A 103 6.55 20.55 13.67
C ILE A 103 6.53 19.73 12.38
N ALA A 104 7.71 19.34 11.87
CA ALA A 104 7.80 18.47 10.72
C ALA A 104 7.30 17.04 11.04
N VAL A 105 6.60 16.41 10.11
CA VAL A 105 6.19 15.00 10.24
C VAL A 105 6.80 14.20 9.11
N GLY A 106 7.48 13.09 9.45
CA GLY A 106 7.97 12.12 8.50
C GLY A 106 7.33 10.76 8.72
N VAL A 107 6.66 10.26 7.69
CA VAL A 107 5.93 9.00 7.75
C VAL A 107 6.67 7.93 6.96
N PHE A 108 7.05 6.86 7.64
CA PHE A 108 7.54 5.64 7.02
C PHE A 108 6.38 4.70 6.70
N GLU A 109 6.48 3.98 5.59
CA GLU A 109 5.57 2.89 5.23
C GLU A 109 6.32 1.87 4.35
N GLU A 110 5.74 0.69 4.18
CA GLU A 110 6.24 -0.29 3.20
C GLU A 110 6.34 0.33 1.81
N GLY A 111 7.43 0.02 1.09
CA GLY A 111 7.68 0.60 -0.22
C GLY A 111 6.56 0.34 -1.22
N TYR A 112 6.28 1.32 -2.06
CA TYR A 112 5.42 1.15 -3.24
C TYR A 112 6.09 0.26 -4.28
N LEU A 113 7.41 0.34 -4.40
CA LEU A 113 8.24 -0.49 -5.29
C LEU A 113 9.03 -1.52 -4.48
N ARG A 114 8.39 -2.64 -4.15
CA ARG A 114 9.00 -3.72 -3.36
C ARG A 114 9.84 -4.65 -4.24
N PRO A 115 10.89 -5.28 -3.68
CA PRO A 115 11.34 -5.26 -2.28
C PRO A 115 12.39 -4.17 -1.97
N ASP A 116 12.80 -3.37 -2.94
CA ASP A 116 14.04 -2.60 -2.90
C ASP A 116 13.90 -1.20 -2.33
N TYR A 117 12.67 -0.79 -1.99
CA TYR A 117 12.38 0.52 -1.47
C TYR A 117 11.51 0.48 -0.22
N VAL A 118 11.68 1.50 0.62
CA VAL A 118 10.74 1.87 1.68
C VAL A 118 10.15 3.24 1.35
N THR A 119 8.90 3.47 1.75
CA THR A 119 8.26 4.78 1.61
C THR A 119 8.69 5.67 2.76
N PHE A 120 9.02 6.92 2.44
CA PHE A 120 9.19 8.00 3.40
C PHE A 120 8.64 9.29 2.80
N GLU A 121 7.59 9.80 3.38
CA GLU A 121 6.93 11.03 2.90
C GLU A 121 6.74 12.02 4.05
N PRO A 122 6.77 13.33 3.77
CA PRO A 122 6.33 14.32 4.73
C PRO A 122 4.82 14.24 4.88
N VAL A 123 4.32 14.54 6.08
CA VAL A 123 2.90 14.70 6.41
C VAL A 123 2.07 13.42 6.42
N GLY A 124 2.10 12.60 5.37
CA GLY A 124 1.27 11.39 5.26
C GLY A 124 1.66 10.51 4.08
N VAL A 125 1.11 9.30 4.03
CA VAL A 125 1.35 8.28 2.99
C VAL A 125 0.04 7.79 2.38
N ASN A 126 0.11 7.05 1.28
CA ASN A 126 -1.05 6.48 0.60
C ASN A 126 -2.06 7.57 0.18
N GLY A 127 -3.31 7.51 0.64
CA GLY A 127 -4.32 8.54 0.36
C GLY A 127 -3.99 9.93 0.94
N HIS A 128 -3.07 10.00 1.91
CA HIS A 128 -2.56 11.26 2.48
C HIS A 128 -1.22 11.71 1.88
N SER A 129 -0.71 11.02 0.87
CA SER A 129 0.56 11.34 0.20
C SER A 129 0.51 12.73 -0.42
N VAL A 130 1.56 13.52 -0.18
CA VAL A 130 1.74 14.83 -0.83
C VAL A 130 1.85 14.64 -2.36
N PHE A 131 2.56 13.59 -2.80
CA PHE A 131 2.67 13.29 -4.23
C PHE A 131 1.32 12.96 -4.86
N HIS A 132 0.42 12.30 -4.13
CA HIS A 132 -0.95 12.07 -4.60
C HIS A 132 -1.71 13.39 -4.81
N GLN A 133 -1.53 14.36 -3.91
CA GLN A 133 -2.16 15.68 -4.04
C GLN A 133 -1.58 16.48 -5.21
N GLU A 134 -0.28 16.35 -5.49
CA GLU A 134 0.43 17.01 -6.60
C GLU A 134 0.26 16.27 -7.95
N LEU A 135 -0.39 15.13 -7.96
CA LEU A 135 -0.46 14.25 -9.15
C LEU A 135 -1.09 14.96 -10.36
N ALA A 136 -2.12 15.77 -10.13
CA ALA A 136 -2.78 16.53 -11.20
C ALA A 136 -1.82 17.54 -11.87
N GLU A 137 -1.00 18.23 -11.08
CA GLU A 137 0.00 19.16 -11.61
C GLU A 137 1.14 18.42 -12.31
N TRP A 138 1.59 17.31 -11.76
CA TRP A 138 2.58 16.44 -12.41
C TRP A 138 2.07 15.96 -13.78
N LEU A 139 0.78 15.59 -13.90
CA LEU A 139 0.18 15.19 -15.17
C LEU A 139 0.16 16.32 -16.19
N LYS A 140 -0.16 17.56 -15.80
CA LYS A 140 -0.07 18.73 -16.69
C LYS A 140 1.34 18.94 -17.20
N GLN A 141 2.34 18.81 -16.35
CA GLN A 141 3.75 18.89 -16.75
C GLN A 141 4.13 17.80 -17.75
N GLN A 142 3.64 16.54 -17.55
CA GLN A 142 3.89 15.46 -18.50
C GLN A 142 3.21 15.74 -19.86
N ALA A 143 2.01 16.29 -19.88
CA ALA A 143 1.31 16.67 -21.09
C ALA A 143 2.10 17.77 -21.85
N ALA A 144 2.62 18.78 -21.16
CA ALA A 144 3.44 19.83 -21.74
C ALA A 144 4.75 19.31 -22.34
N LEU A 145 5.31 18.21 -21.80
CA LEU A 145 6.49 17.54 -22.31
C LEU A 145 6.21 16.56 -23.47
N GLY A 146 4.99 16.60 -24.04
CA GLY A 146 4.60 15.74 -25.16
C GLY A 146 4.46 14.25 -24.76
N ALA A 147 4.24 13.96 -23.49
CA ALA A 147 3.90 12.60 -23.08
C ALA A 147 2.59 12.17 -23.74
N PRO A 148 2.50 10.94 -24.29
CA PRO A 148 1.27 10.46 -24.90
C PRO A 148 0.18 10.45 -23.82
N GLN A 149 -0.78 11.37 -23.95
CA GLN A 149 -2.04 11.26 -23.23
C GLN A 149 -2.75 10.03 -23.78
N ALA A 150 -3.25 9.17 -22.92
CA ALA A 150 -4.16 8.12 -23.34
C ALA A 150 -5.32 8.79 -24.07
N ALA A 151 -5.33 8.71 -25.38
CA ALA A 151 -6.48 9.12 -26.17
C ALA A 151 -7.62 8.17 -25.84
N HIS A 152 -8.48 8.58 -24.92
CA HIS A 152 -9.88 8.20 -25.06
C HIS A 152 -10.35 8.91 -26.32
N THR A 153 -10.76 8.12 -27.30
CA THR A 153 -11.51 8.46 -28.51
C THR A 153 -10.73 8.71 -29.79
N ASP A 154 -11.19 8.04 -30.81
CA ASP A 154 -11.35 8.44 -32.21
C ASP A 154 -10.13 8.50 -33.16
N ARG A 155 -9.02 7.77 -32.90
CA ARG A 155 -8.15 7.42 -34.02
C ARG A 155 -7.53 6.05 -33.85
N ALA A 156 -8.02 5.13 -34.68
CA ALA A 156 -7.36 3.87 -34.96
C ALA A 156 -5.89 4.12 -35.35
N GLY A 157 -4.96 3.39 -34.69
CA GLY A 157 -3.70 3.07 -35.32
C GLY A 157 -2.46 3.89 -34.96
N GLN A 158 -2.33 4.47 -33.77
CA GLN A 158 -1.00 4.80 -33.28
C GLN A 158 -0.62 3.88 -32.13
N SER A 159 -0.19 2.68 -32.47
CA SER A 159 0.64 1.83 -31.63
C SER A 159 1.87 2.66 -31.23
N CYS A 160 2.14 2.78 -29.93
CA CYS A 160 3.46 3.15 -29.45
C CYS A 160 4.40 2.04 -29.97
N ALA A 161 5.07 2.30 -31.09
CA ALA A 161 6.10 1.40 -31.60
C ALA A 161 7.11 1.12 -30.49
N PRO A 162 7.66 -0.11 -30.39
CA PRO A 162 8.76 -0.39 -29.48
C PRO A 162 9.99 0.36 -29.96
N GLY A 163 10.05 1.65 -29.69
CA GLY A 163 11.21 2.48 -29.83
C GLY A 163 12.20 2.14 -28.71
N GLU A 164 13.48 2.13 -29.04
CA GLU A 164 14.62 1.96 -28.14
C GLU A 164 14.37 2.65 -26.81
N ALA A 165 14.62 1.94 -25.68
CA ALA A 165 14.46 2.46 -24.35
C ALA A 165 15.19 3.81 -24.25
N PRO A 166 14.48 4.92 -24.01
CA PRO A 166 15.17 6.20 -23.86
C PRO A 166 16.08 6.08 -22.65
N SER A 167 17.35 6.46 -22.86
CA SER A 167 18.31 6.62 -21.77
C SER A 167 17.66 7.42 -20.63
N ALA A 168 17.81 6.94 -19.40
CA ALA A 168 17.26 7.61 -18.21
C ALA A 168 17.62 9.10 -18.26
N PRO A 169 16.68 10.01 -17.92
CA PRO A 169 16.98 11.43 -17.93
C PRO A 169 18.20 11.69 -17.04
N ALA A 170 19.18 12.41 -17.59
CA ALA A 170 20.38 12.80 -16.87
C ALA A 170 19.97 13.54 -15.59
N GLY A 171 20.33 12.97 -14.42
CA GLY A 171 19.92 13.49 -13.10
C GLY A 171 18.94 12.63 -12.30
N SER A 172 18.45 11.51 -12.85
CA SER A 172 17.63 10.59 -12.04
C SER A 172 18.52 9.75 -11.12
N ASN A 173 18.26 9.81 -9.80
CA ASN A 173 18.92 8.98 -8.77
C ASN A 173 18.68 7.46 -8.94
N LEU A 174 18.08 7.04 -10.04
CA LEU A 174 17.90 5.64 -10.44
C LEU A 174 19.23 4.94 -10.76
N SER A 175 20.29 5.70 -11.11
CA SER A 175 21.64 5.17 -11.38
C SER A 175 22.30 4.55 -10.13
N GLU A 176 21.82 4.86 -8.93
CA GLU A 176 22.33 4.34 -7.66
C GLU A 176 21.43 3.26 -7.03
N HIS A 177 20.45 2.74 -7.76
CA HIS A 177 19.60 1.67 -7.26
C HIS A 177 20.40 0.43 -6.89
N GLN A 178 20.20 -0.06 -5.67
CA GLN A 178 20.80 -1.28 -5.19
C GLN A 178 19.71 -2.27 -4.77
N ALA A 179 19.75 -3.48 -5.32
CA ALA A 179 18.80 -4.52 -4.98
C ALA A 179 18.98 -4.98 -3.53
N VAL A 180 17.90 -5.01 -2.78
CA VAL A 180 17.88 -5.48 -1.39
C VAL A 180 17.82 -7.00 -1.32
N GLY A 181 17.13 -7.62 -2.28
CA GLY A 181 16.86 -9.05 -2.31
C GLY A 181 15.76 -9.49 -1.34
N ASN A 182 15.67 -10.80 -1.10
CA ASN A 182 14.59 -11.37 -0.30
C ASN A 182 14.74 -11.06 1.20
N CYS A 183 13.77 -10.32 1.76
CA CYS A 183 13.71 -9.92 3.17
C CYS A 183 12.65 -10.69 3.97
N TYR A 184 11.92 -11.61 3.36
CA TYR A 184 10.75 -12.28 3.95
C TYR A 184 11.06 -12.95 5.31
N TRP A 185 12.12 -13.75 5.38
CA TRP A 185 12.45 -14.47 6.60
C TRP A 185 12.91 -13.56 7.74
N ASN A 186 13.60 -12.47 7.42
CA ASN A 186 13.98 -11.47 8.43
C ASN A 186 12.74 -10.75 8.97
N GLY A 187 11.85 -10.31 8.09
CA GLY A 187 10.58 -9.69 8.49
C GLY A 187 9.71 -10.64 9.32
N ALA A 188 9.59 -11.91 8.91
CA ALA A 188 8.86 -12.93 9.65
C ALA A 188 9.45 -13.16 11.05
N ARG A 189 10.78 -13.28 11.16
CA ARG A 189 11.48 -13.45 12.45
C ARG A 189 11.23 -12.25 13.37
N TRP A 190 11.40 -11.03 12.89
CA TRP A 190 11.16 -9.83 13.68
C TRP A 190 9.69 -9.70 14.09
N GLY A 191 8.76 -10.02 13.17
CA GLY A 191 7.33 -10.06 13.47
C GLY A 191 6.99 -11.06 14.57
N MET A 192 7.52 -12.27 14.52
CA MET A 192 7.32 -13.30 15.56
C MET A 192 7.87 -12.85 16.92
N LEU A 193 9.09 -12.31 16.95
CA LEU A 193 9.69 -11.81 18.19
C LEU A 193 8.91 -10.65 18.79
N TYR A 194 8.47 -9.72 17.95
CA TYR A 194 7.61 -8.59 18.36
C TYR A 194 6.29 -9.07 18.95
N PHE A 195 5.62 -10.01 18.27
CA PHE A 195 4.39 -10.61 18.72
C PHE A 195 4.56 -11.31 20.08
N PHE A 196 5.57 -12.18 20.17
CA PHE A 196 5.85 -12.94 21.40
C PHE A 196 6.17 -12.00 22.58
N ALA A 197 7.00 -10.99 22.38
CA ALA A 197 7.31 -10.00 23.42
C ALA A 197 6.06 -9.21 23.84
N SER A 198 5.23 -8.79 22.89
CA SER A 198 3.99 -8.07 23.19
C SER A 198 2.98 -8.92 23.95
N TRP A 199 2.88 -10.21 23.60
CA TRP A 199 2.07 -11.17 24.33
C TRP A 199 2.60 -11.42 25.73
N ALA A 200 3.89 -11.68 25.90
CA ALA A 200 4.51 -11.92 27.21
C ALA A 200 4.41 -10.67 28.12
N GLY A 201 4.46 -9.48 27.52
CA GLY A 201 4.32 -8.21 28.23
C GLY A 201 2.88 -7.75 28.47
N TYR A 202 1.86 -8.55 28.14
CA TYR A 202 0.44 -8.17 28.22
C TYR A 202 0.02 -7.59 29.58
N LEU A 203 0.54 -8.14 30.69
CA LEU A 203 0.22 -7.67 32.03
C LEU A 203 0.82 -6.31 32.39
N PHE A 204 1.82 -5.85 31.64
CA PHE A 204 2.56 -4.62 31.92
C PHE A 204 2.32 -3.51 30.92
N TRP A 205 1.63 -3.79 29.79
CA TRP A 205 1.40 -2.88 28.69
C TRP A 205 -0.05 -2.91 28.22
N ASN A 206 -0.54 -1.76 27.75
CA ASN A 206 -1.88 -1.68 27.14
C ASN A 206 -1.82 -2.04 25.64
N ASN A 207 -1.96 -3.32 25.32
CA ASN A 207 -1.93 -3.79 23.93
C ASN A 207 -3.11 -3.31 23.07
N ALA A 208 -4.17 -2.72 23.67
CA ALA A 208 -5.28 -2.12 22.92
C ALA A 208 -4.86 -0.90 22.09
N LEU A 209 -3.68 -0.30 22.38
CA LEU A 209 -3.10 0.77 21.57
C LEU A 209 -2.53 0.28 20.23
N HIS A 210 -2.28 -1.01 20.09
CA HIS A 210 -1.77 -1.56 18.84
C HIS A 210 -2.92 -1.78 17.84
N HIS A 211 -2.70 -1.47 16.57
CA HIS A 211 -3.70 -1.61 15.49
C HIS A 211 -4.13 -3.06 15.21
N ARG A 212 -3.43 -4.05 15.76
CA ARG A 212 -3.79 -5.48 15.70
C ARG A 212 -3.90 -6.01 17.13
N PRO A 213 -4.90 -6.84 17.43
CA PRO A 213 -4.94 -7.53 18.70
C PRO A 213 -3.71 -8.44 18.80
N LEU A 214 -2.89 -8.25 19.84
CA LEU A 214 -1.67 -9.05 20.08
C LEU A 214 -1.99 -10.14 21.12
N THR A 215 -2.95 -11.00 20.78
CA THR A 215 -3.44 -12.08 21.66
C THR A 215 -2.76 -13.41 21.35
N ILE A 216 -2.82 -14.35 22.30
CA ILE A 216 -2.29 -15.71 22.09
C ILE A 216 -2.99 -16.40 20.89
N TRP A 217 -4.26 -16.07 20.66
CA TRP A 217 -5.04 -16.58 19.56
C TRP A 217 -4.47 -16.18 18.19
N ASP A 218 -3.87 -14.99 18.10
CA ASP A 218 -3.20 -14.56 16.86
C ASP A 218 -2.01 -15.48 16.53
N GLY A 219 -1.28 -15.97 17.55
CA GLY A 219 -0.22 -16.96 17.37
C GLY A 219 -0.76 -18.29 16.82
N LEU A 220 -1.90 -18.76 17.30
CA LEU A 220 -2.57 -19.96 16.78
C LEU A 220 -3.03 -19.77 15.33
N TRP A 221 -3.53 -18.59 14.98
CA TRP A 221 -3.90 -18.26 13.59
C TRP A 221 -2.68 -18.29 12.66
N TRP A 222 -1.51 -17.91 13.13
CA TRP A 222 -0.27 -18.04 12.36
C TRP A 222 0.09 -19.51 12.10
N LEU A 223 0.01 -20.36 13.12
CA LEU A 223 0.22 -21.81 12.95
C LEU A 223 -0.80 -22.40 11.95
N LEU A 224 -2.06 -22.04 12.09
CA LEU A 224 -3.10 -22.44 11.15
C LEU A 224 -2.82 -21.94 9.73
N SER A 225 -2.24 -20.75 9.58
CA SER A 225 -1.84 -20.23 8.27
C SER A 225 -0.80 -21.12 7.59
N PHE A 226 0.16 -21.68 8.34
CA PHE A 226 1.13 -22.64 7.78
C PHE A 226 0.47 -23.97 7.38
N ALA A 227 -0.41 -24.51 8.22
CA ALA A 227 -1.16 -25.71 7.89
C ALA A 227 -2.02 -25.50 6.63
N ARG A 228 -2.75 -24.37 6.57
CA ARG A 228 -3.56 -24.01 5.38
C ARG A 228 -2.71 -23.79 4.14
N LYS A 229 -1.48 -23.26 4.26
CA LYS A 229 -0.56 -23.14 3.13
C LYS A 229 -0.21 -24.51 2.54
N ALA A 230 0.08 -25.52 3.39
CA ALA A 230 0.34 -26.87 2.94
C ALA A 230 -0.91 -27.49 2.28
N TYR A 231 -2.09 -27.32 2.89
CA TYR A 231 -3.37 -27.78 2.37
C TYR A 231 -3.67 -27.18 0.99
N PHE A 232 -3.57 -25.85 0.81
CA PHE A 232 -3.84 -25.19 -0.47
C PHE A 232 -2.80 -25.56 -1.54
N ARG A 233 -1.55 -25.76 -1.18
CA ARG A 233 -0.53 -26.28 -2.11
C ARG A 233 -0.93 -27.65 -2.68
N TRP A 234 -1.55 -28.47 -1.86
CA TRP A 234 -2.02 -29.80 -2.30
C TRP A 234 -3.32 -29.74 -3.09
N THR A 235 -4.32 -29.01 -2.60
CA THR A 235 -5.67 -28.92 -3.23
C THR A 235 -5.69 -28.10 -4.50
N GLU A 236 -4.78 -27.13 -4.65
CA GLU A 236 -4.66 -26.29 -5.84
C GLU A 236 -3.54 -26.74 -6.79
N LYS A 237 -3.09 -27.98 -6.66
CA LYS A 237 -2.10 -28.56 -7.58
C LYS A 237 -2.63 -28.49 -9.01
N GLY A 238 -1.82 -27.95 -9.94
CA GLY A 238 -2.20 -27.77 -11.35
C GLY A 238 -2.95 -26.47 -11.67
N VAL A 239 -3.47 -25.76 -10.70
CA VAL A 239 -4.19 -24.49 -10.95
C VAL A 239 -3.28 -23.44 -11.60
N GLN A 240 -2.03 -23.32 -11.15
CA GLN A 240 -1.05 -22.42 -11.76
C GLN A 240 -0.85 -22.72 -13.25
N GLN A 241 -0.61 -23.99 -13.59
CA GLN A 241 -0.41 -24.45 -14.97
C GLN A 241 -1.65 -24.19 -15.82
N LYS A 242 -2.85 -24.43 -15.28
CA LYS A 242 -4.11 -24.15 -15.96
C LYS A 242 -4.24 -22.67 -16.32
N LEU A 243 -3.92 -21.77 -15.38
CA LEU A 243 -3.99 -20.32 -15.59
C LEU A 243 -2.93 -19.80 -16.55
N GLU A 244 -1.73 -20.36 -16.54
CA GLU A 244 -0.65 -19.99 -17.45
C GLU A 244 -0.79 -20.62 -18.86
N GLY A 245 -1.54 -21.70 -18.99
CA GLY A 245 -1.76 -22.45 -20.24
C GLY A 245 -3.16 -22.21 -20.80
N GLU A 246 -4.10 -23.09 -20.47
CA GLU A 246 -5.47 -23.12 -21.04
C GLU A 246 -6.23 -21.80 -20.89
N LEU A 247 -6.09 -21.13 -19.73
CA LEU A 247 -6.77 -19.88 -19.41
C LEU A 247 -5.90 -18.63 -19.66
N ARG A 248 -4.72 -18.79 -20.29
CA ARG A 248 -3.86 -17.65 -20.59
C ARG A 248 -4.61 -16.60 -21.41
N GLN A 249 -4.57 -15.33 -20.96
CA GLN A 249 -5.29 -14.20 -21.55
C GLN A 249 -6.83 -14.39 -21.61
N ARG A 250 -7.36 -15.26 -20.73
CA ARG A 250 -8.79 -15.55 -20.60
C ARG A 250 -9.26 -15.47 -19.15
N PHE A 251 -8.51 -14.81 -18.28
CA PHE A 251 -8.94 -14.55 -16.92
C PHE A 251 -8.59 -13.12 -16.46
N PHE A 252 -9.47 -12.59 -15.63
CA PHE A 252 -9.21 -11.38 -14.87
C PHE A 252 -8.75 -11.75 -13.48
N LEU A 253 -7.62 -11.18 -13.03
CA LEU A 253 -7.08 -11.42 -11.71
C LEU A 253 -7.58 -10.36 -10.72
N ILE A 254 -8.17 -10.81 -9.62
CA ILE A 254 -8.67 -9.96 -8.55
C ILE A 254 -7.90 -10.27 -7.26
N PRO A 255 -6.76 -9.61 -7.00
CA PRO A 255 -6.02 -9.79 -5.76
C PRO A 255 -6.78 -9.14 -4.60
N LEU A 256 -7.21 -9.96 -3.65
CA LEU A 256 -7.91 -9.49 -2.45
C LEU A 256 -6.93 -8.88 -1.46
N GLN A 257 -7.37 -7.90 -0.69
CA GLN A 257 -6.64 -7.27 0.40
C GLN A 257 -6.97 -7.94 1.74
N VAL A 258 -6.19 -7.63 2.77
CA VAL A 258 -6.42 -8.15 4.13
C VAL A 258 -7.75 -7.59 4.68
N HIS A 259 -8.51 -8.39 5.40
CA HIS A 259 -9.86 -8.05 5.89
C HIS A 259 -9.96 -6.77 6.74
N ASN A 260 -8.88 -6.38 7.39
CA ASN A 260 -8.76 -5.18 8.24
C ASN A 260 -7.80 -4.15 7.66
N ASP A 261 -7.61 -4.14 6.33
CA ASP A 261 -6.76 -3.17 5.67
C ASP A 261 -7.43 -1.78 5.69
N ALA A 262 -6.76 -0.81 6.30
CA ALA A 262 -7.22 0.58 6.32
C ALA A 262 -7.40 1.16 4.91
N GLN A 263 -6.71 0.61 3.91
CA GLN A 263 -6.86 1.01 2.52
C GLN A 263 -8.26 0.72 1.97
N ILE A 264 -8.95 -0.31 2.47
CA ILE A 264 -10.34 -0.60 2.09
C ILE A 264 -11.28 0.32 2.85
N THR A 265 -11.16 0.37 4.18
CA THR A 265 -12.15 1.03 5.04
C THR A 265 -12.05 2.55 5.06
N VAL A 266 -10.86 3.12 4.81
CA VAL A 266 -10.60 4.57 4.86
C VAL A 266 -10.47 5.18 3.46
N HIS A 267 -9.91 4.44 2.49
CA HIS A 267 -9.56 4.97 1.17
C HIS A 267 -10.35 4.32 0.02
N SER A 268 -11.52 3.74 0.31
CA SER A 268 -12.44 3.26 -0.72
C SER A 268 -13.90 3.36 -0.27
N GLU A 269 -14.83 3.20 -1.22
CA GLU A 269 -16.27 3.14 -0.96
C GLU A 269 -16.75 1.77 -0.47
N TYR A 270 -15.83 0.81 -0.31
CA TYR A 270 -16.19 -0.55 0.12
C TYR A 270 -16.11 -0.71 1.63
N GLU A 271 -17.19 -1.15 2.23
CA GLU A 271 -17.22 -1.48 3.66
C GLU A 271 -16.45 -2.77 4.00
N SER A 272 -16.27 -3.66 3.03
CA SER A 272 -15.63 -4.95 3.23
C SER A 272 -15.10 -5.57 1.94
N VAL A 273 -14.18 -6.55 2.09
CA VAL A 273 -13.70 -7.38 0.98
C VAL A 273 -14.87 -8.13 0.29
N CYS A 274 -15.90 -8.56 1.04
CA CYS A 274 -17.07 -9.22 0.45
C CYS A 274 -17.90 -8.28 -0.43
N GLY A 275 -18.04 -7.01 -0.05
CA GLY A 275 -18.71 -5.99 -0.86
C GLY A 275 -17.98 -5.75 -2.18
N PHE A 276 -16.64 -5.72 -2.14
CA PHE A 276 -15.83 -5.63 -3.36
C PHE A 276 -16.00 -6.87 -4.26
N ILE A 277 -15.97 -8.09 -3.70
CA ILE A 277 -16.21 -9.33 -4.45
C ILE A 277 -17.59 -9.29 -5.13
N ASP A 278 -18.64 -8.88 -4.40
CA ASP A 278 -20.01 -8.77 -4.95
C ASP A 278 -20.07 -7.75 -6.10
N HIS A 279 -19.46 -6.59 -5.93
CA HIS A 279 -19.40 -5.56 -6.97
C HIS A 279 -18.72 -6.08 -8.25
N VAL A 280 -17.56 -6.72 -8.13
CA VAL A 280 -16.82 -7.29 -9.27
C VAL A 280 -17.65 -8.35 -9.98
N MET A 281 -18.25 -9.29 -9.24
CA MET A 281 -19.07 -10.36 -9.82
C MET A 281 -20.32 -9.82 -10.51
N ARG A 282 -21.01 -8.86 -9.91
CA ARG A 282 -22.19 -8.20 -10.49
C ARG A 282 -21.85 -7.49 -11.78
N SER A 283 -20.75 -6.74 -11.81
CA SER A 283 -20.27 -6.03 -12.98
C SER A 283 -19.93 -7.00 -14.12
N PHE A 284 -19.23 -8.10 -13.81
CA PHE A 284 -18.87 -9.11 -14.83
C PHE A 284 -20.08 -9.87 -15.35
N ALA A 285 -21.01 -10.24 -14.48
CA ALA A 285 -22.28 -10.85 -14.91
C ALA A 285 -23.08 -9.91 -15.82
N GLY A 286 -23.10 -8.61 -15.51
CA GLY A 286 -23.70 -7.58 -16.37
C GLY A 286 -23.02 -7.48 -17.73
N ALA A 287 -21.70 -7.63 -17.81
CA ALA A 287 -20.97 -7.66 -19.07
C ALA A 287 -21.35 -8.88 -19.93
N LEU A 288 -21.41 -10.08 -19.34
CA LEU A 288 -21.86 -11.28 -20.04
C LEU A 288 -23.29 -11.16 -20.60
N LEU A 289 -24.19 -10.53 -19.83
CA LEU A 289 -25.56 -10.26 -20.29
C LEU A 289 -25.59 -9.23 -21.42
N ARG A 290 -24.78 -8.17 -21.31
CA ARG A 290 -24.68 -7.09 -22.30
C ARG A 290 -24.16 -7.62 -23.65
N GLU A 291 -23.19 -8.51 -23.65
CA GLU A 291 -22.65 -9.13 -24.86
C GLU A 291 -23.70 -9.95 -25.62
N ASN A 292 -24.63 -10.59 -24.90
CA ASN A 292 -25.69 -11.40 -25.47
C ASN A 292 -26.92 -10.57 -25.96
N GLN A 293 -26.89 -9.24 -25.80
CA GLN A 293 -27.99 -8.34 -26.19
C GLN A 293 -27.56 -7.44 -27.36
N PRO A 294 -27.94 -7.77 -28.62
CA PRO A 294 -27.48 -7.00 -29.80
C PRO A 294 -27.94 -5.56 -29.83
N GLU A 295 -28.96 -5.19 -29.05
CA GLU A 295 -29.48 -3.83 -28.96
C GLU A 295 -28.66 -2.89 -28.08
N LYS A 296 -27.78 -3.42 -27.23
CA LYS A 296 -26.91 -2.60 -26.34
C LYS A 296 -25.58 -2.33 -27.02
N GLN A 297 -25.29 -1.04 -27.20
CA GLN A 297 -23.98 -0.62 -27.71
C GLN A 297 -22.86 -1.13 -26.81
N LEU A 298 -22.00 -1.96 -27.36
CA LEU A 298 -20.71 -2.30 -26.79
C LEU A 298 -19.69 -1.19 -27.11
N PRO A 299 -18.61 -1.08 -26.36
CA PRO A 299 -17.48 -0.21 -26.71
C PRO A 299 -16.99 -0.49 -28.15
N LEU A 300 -16.46 0.51 -28.83
CA LEU A 300 -16.11 0.44 -30.25
C LEU A 300 -15.11 -0.70 -30.59
N ASN A 301 -14.22 -1.02 -29.65
CA ASN A 301 -13.23 -2.10 -29.76
C ASN A 301 -13.50 -3.22 -28.75
N ALA A 302 -14.77 -3.52 -28.48
CA ALA A 302 -15.15 -4.52 -27.52
C ALA A 302 -14.63 -5.91 -27.91
N GLU A 303 -13.90 -6.55 -27.02
CA GLU A 303 -13.55 -7.95 -27.13
C GLU A 303 -14.59 -8.82 -26.44
N SER A 304 -14.78 -10.04 -26.94
CA SER A 304 -15.66 -11.02 -26.29
C SER A 304 -15.17 -11.33 -24.88
N VAL A 305 -16.10 -11.38 -23.94
CA VAL A 305 -15.91 -11.89 -22.57
C VAL A 305 -16.42 -13.33 -22.41
N GLN A 306 -16.95 -13.92 -23.49
CA GLN A 306 -17.37 -15.31 -23.48
C GLN A 306 -16.18 -16.22 -23.28
N GLY A 307 -16.29 -17.13 -22.30
CA GLY A 307 -15.20 -18.01 -21.92
C GLY A 307 -14.16 -17.39 -20.95
N ASP A 308 -14.25 -16.10 -20.64
CA ASP A 308 -13.41 -15.48 -19.63
C ASP A 308 -13.84 -15.88 -18.21
N VAL A 309 -12.90 -15.88 -17.27
CA VAL A 309 -13.13 -16.26 -15.87
C VAL A 309 -12.60 -15.19 -14.91
N LEU A 310 -13.24 -15.05 -13.75
CA LEU A 310 -12.75 -14.27 -12.63
C LEU A 310 -11.88 -15.15 -11.73
N VAL A 311 -10.70 -14.66 -11.37
CA VAL A 311 -9.77 -15.34 -10.47
C VAL A 311 -9.52 -14.46 -9.24
N PHE A 312 -10.22 -14.78 -8.15
CA PHE A 312 -10.01 -14.12 -6.86
C PHE A 312 -8.81 -14.74 -6.15
N LYS A 313 -7.75 -13.96 -5.97
CA LYS A 313 -6.54 -14.43 -5.28
C LYS A 313 -6.57 -13.97 -3.82
N HIS A 314 -6.58 -14.94 -2.91
CA HIS A 314 -6.55 -14.69 -1.47
C HIS A 314 -5.24 -14.03 -1.04
N HIS A 315 -5.32 -13.11 -0.06
CA HIS A 315 -4.13 -12.46 0.48
C HIS A 315 -3.38 -13.40 1.43
N PRO A 316 -2.07 -13.62 1.26
CA PRO A 316 -1.31 -14.58 2.08
C PRO A 316 -1.37 -14.32 3.59
N MET A 317 -1.42 -13.05 4.01
CA MET A 317 -1.51 -12.68 5.43
C MET A 317 -2.89 -12.94 6.03
N ASP A 318 -3.93 -13.06 5.21
CA ASP A 318 -5.30 -13.30 5.67
C ASP A 318 -5.64 -14.80 5.78
N ARG A 319 -4.76 -15.66 5.29
CA ARG A 319 -4.93 -17.11 5.21
C ARG A 319 -5.32 -17.77 6.53
N GLY A 320 -4.75 -17.31 7.65
CA GLY A 320 -5.10 -17.80 9.00
C GLY A 320 -6.42 -17.25 9.52
N HIS A 321 -6.78 -16.03 9.14
CA HIS A 321 -7.86 -15.26 9.77
C HIS A 321 -9.20 -15.39 9.06
N ARG A 322 -9.22 -15.34 7.74
CA ARG A 322 -10.46 -15.33 6.93
C ARG A 322 -10.44 -16.40 5.84
N ASN A 323 -11.64 -16.82 5.45
CA ASN A 323 -11.84 -17.69 4.30
C ASN A 323 -13.10 -17.23 3.55
N TYR A 324 -12.90 -16.72 2.35
CA TYR A 324 -13.99 -16.19 1.52
C TYR A 324 -14.66 -17.26 0.63
N ALA A 325 -14.24 -18.52 0.71
CA ALA A 325 -14.76 -19.58 -0.17
C ALA A 325 -16.29 -19.73 -0.11
N LYS A 326 -16.90 -19.60 1.09
CA LYS A 326 -18.36 -19.65 1.25
C LYS A 326 -19.02 -18.44 0.60
N ALA A 327 -18.51 -17.23 0.83
CA ALA A 327 -19.02 -16.00 0.24
C ALA A 327 -18.87 -16.02 -1.29
N VAL A 328 -17.69 -16.40 -1.80
CA VAL A 328 -17.46 -16.53 -3.25
C VAL A 328 -18.45 -17.50 -3.88
N ARG A 329 -18.65 -18.70 -3.29
CA ARG A 329 -19.63 -19.67 -3.82
C ARG A 329 -21.06 -19.14 -3.81
N LEU A 330 -21.49 -18.47 -2.75
CA LEU A 330 -22.82 -17.87 -2.64
C LEU A 330 -23.03 -16.81 -3.71
N LEU A 331 -22.09 -15.87 -3.84
CA LEU A 331 -22.14 -14.79 -4.82
C LEU A 331 -22.05 -15.31 -6.26
N THR A 332 -21.23 -16.36 -6.52
CA THR A 332 -21.17 -17.04 -7.82
C THR A 332 -22.54 -17.57 -8.24
N ARG A 333 -23.27 -18.20 -7.30
CA ARG A 333 -24.65 -18.67 -7.57
C ARG A 333 -25.61 -17.52 -7.77
N ARG A 334 -25.55 -16.49 -6.91
CA ARG A 334 -26.42 -15.31 -6.98
C ARG A 334 -26.33 -14.59 -8.32
N HIS A 335 -25.11 -14.48 -8.87
CA HIS A 335 -24.88 -13.77 -10.13
C HIS A 335 -24.84 -14.69 -11.38
N GLY A 336 -25.15 -15.98 -11.25
CA GLY A 336 -25.18 -16.91 -12.38
C GLY A 336 -23.82 -17.19 -13.01
N LEU A 337 -22.72 -17.10 -12.24
CA LEU A 337 -21.35 -17.22 -12.72
C LEU A 337 -20.73 -18.62 -12.49
N GLN A 338 -21.56 -19.67 -12.40
CA GLN A 338 -21.08 -21.05 -12.20
C GLN A 338 -20.11 -21.45 -13.33
N GLY A 339 -18.98 -22.03 -12.94
CA GLY A 339 -17.92 -22.41 -13.88
C GLY A 339 -17.00 -21.25 -14.33
N ARG A 340 -17.32 -19.99 -13.95
CA ARG A 340 -16.58 -18.80 -14.37
C ARG A 340 -15.84 -18.08 -13.23
N VAL A 341 -15.80 -18.66 -12.06
CA VAL A 341 -15.14 -18.07 -10.89
C VAL A 341 -14.19 -19.08 -10.26
N LEU A 342 -12.94 -18.69 -10.09
CA LEU A 342 -11.93 -19.43 -9.34
C LEU A 342 -11.54 -18.61 -8.10
N TYR A 343 -11.39 -19.30 -6.97
CA TYR A 343 -10.85 -18.73 -5.75
C TYR A 343 -9.56 -19.47 -5.39
N ILE A 344 -8.44 -18.75 -5.39
CA ILE A 344 -7.10 -19.33 -5.27
C ILE A 344 -6.31 -18.68 -4.15
N HIS A 345 -5.27 -19.36 -3.66
CA HIS A 345 -4.46 -18.90 -2.53
C HIS A 345 -2.99 -18.64 -2.92
N ASP A 346 -2.13 -19.62 -2.81
CA ASP A 346 -0.67 -19.49 -2.83
C ASP A 346 -0.03 -19.68 -4.22
N GLN A 347 -0.70 -19.22 -5.27
CA GLN A 347 -0.15 -19.25 -6.63
C GLN A 347 0.89 -18.12 -6.83
N HIS A 348 1.85 -18.34 -7.72
CA HIS A 348 2.95 -17.39 -8.00
C HIS A 348 2.42 -16.14 -8.72
N LEU A 349 2.30 -15.05 -7.98
CA LEU A 349 1.68 -13.81 -8.46
C LEU A 349 2.32 -13.24 -9.74
N PRO A 350 3.66 -13.12 -9.88
CA PRO A 350 4.26 -12.59 -11.10
C PRO A 350 3.88 -13.34 -12.37
N SER A 351 3.79 -14.66 -12.31
CA SER A 351 3.35 -15.47 -13.45
C SER A 351 1.87 -15.25 -13.80
N LEU A 352 1.01 -15.11 -12.77
CA LEU A 352 -0.40 -14.79 -13.00
C LEU A 352 -0.60 -13.42 -13.63
N LEU A 353 0.18 -12.42 -13.20
CA LEU A 353 0.15 -11.06 -13.76
C LEU A 353 0.56 -11.03 -15.24
N LYS A 354 1.50 -11.88 -15.66
CA LYS A 354 1.89 -12.03 -17.07
C LYS A 354 0.87 -12.79 -17.91
N ALA A 355 0.06 -13.63 -17.28
CA ALA A 355 -0.88 -14.51 -17.96
C ALA A 355 -2.32 -13.96 -17.98
N CYS A 356 -2.69 -13.05 -17.12
CA CYS A 356 -4.05 -12.50 -17.03
C CYS A 356 -4.40 -11.58 -18.22
N LYS A 357 -5.70 -11.45 -18.51
CA LYS A 357 -6.26 -10.49 -19.47
C LYS A 357 -6.30 -9.08 -18.87
N GLY A 358 -6.47 -8.98 -17.56
CA GLY A 358 -6.46 -7.71 -16.82
C GLY A 358 -6.52 -7.96 -15.31
N VAL A 359 -6.26 -6.90 -14.56
CA VAL A 359 -6.27 -6.91 -13.09
C VAL A 359 -7.29 -5.91 -12.58
N VAL A 360 -8.16 -6.33 -11.66
CA VAL A 360 -9.13 -5.47 -10.98
C VAL A 360 -8.83 -5.50 -9.48
N LEU A 361 -8.65 -4.34 -8.89
CA LEU A 361 -8.32 -4.21 -7.47
C LEU A 361 -8.89 -2.93 -6.88
N VAL A 362 -8.94 -2.83 -5.55
CA VAL A 362 -9.37 -1.60 -4.89
C VAL A 362 -8.27 -0.54 -5.05
N ASN A 363 -7.17 -0.66 -4.29
CA ASN A 363 -6.06 0.29 -4.30
C ASN A 363 -4.72 -0.37 -3.88
N SER A 364 -4.63 -1.69 -3.99
CA SER A 364 -3.46 -2.47 -3.59
C SER A 364 -2.21 -2.10 -4.39
N THR A 365 -1.05 -2.07 -3.73
CA THR A 365 0.27 -1.94 -4.40
C THR A 365 0.58 -3.07 -5.39
N THR A 366 -0.19 -4.15 -5.37
CA THR A 366 -0.16 -5.20 -6.42
C THR A 366 -0.44 -4.60 -7.80
N GLY A 367 -1.19 -3.50 -7.90
CA GLY A 367 -1.41 -2.78 -9.16
C GLY A 367 -0.11 -2.27 -9.79
N LEU A 368 0.81 -1.70 -9.00
CA LEU A 368 2.13 -1.30 -9.51
C LEU A 368 2.95 -2.49 -10.02
N SER A 369 2.83 -3.64 -9.35
CA SER A 369 3.45 -4.88 -9.83
C SER A 369 2.81 -5.35 -11.14
N ALA A 370 1.47 -5.29 -11.25
CA ALA A 370 0.74 -5.65 -12.47
C ALA A 370 1.18 -4.78 -13.66
N LEU A 371 1.21 -3.46 -13.46
CA LEU A 371 1.70 -2.50 -14.46
C LEU A 371 3.15 -2.79 -14.88
N GLY A 372 4.00 -3.17 -13.91
CA GLY A 372 5.38 -3.56 -14.18
C GLY A 372 5.51 -4.84 -15.01
N HIS A 373 4.48 -5.70 -15.02
CA HIS A 373 4.40 -6.90 -15.85
C HIS A 373 3.61 -6.67 -17.15
N GLY A 374 3.19 -5.42 -17.43
CA GLY A 374 2.45 -5.06 -18.62
C GLY A 374 0.95 -5.43 -18.58
N ALA A 375 0.42 -5.80 -17.42
CA ALA A 375 -1.00 -6.13 -17.31
C ALA A 375 -1.86 -4.86 -17.24
N PRO A 376 -2.99 -4.79 -17.98
CA PRO A 376 -3.99 -3.74 -17.81
C PRO A 376 -4.56 -3.75 -16.38
N VAL A 377 -4.72 -2.56 -15.79
CA VAL A 377 -5.19 -2.44 -14.41
C VAL A 377 -6.40 -1.52 -14.34
N LYS A 378 -7.49 -2.01 -13.71
CA LYS A 378 -8.61 -1.20 -13.26
C LYS A 378 -8.56 -1.03 -11.74
N VAL A 379 -8.44 0.20 -11.31
CA VAL A 379 -8.54 0.59 -9.90
C VAL A 379 -10.00 0.92 -9.59
N CYS A 380 -10.49 0.39 -8.47
CA CYS A 380 -11.87 0.58 -8.01
C CYS A 380 -11.96 1.40 -6.70
N GLY A 381 -10.84 1.89 -6.20
CA GLY A 381 -10.74 2.79 -5.06
C GLY A 381 -9.81 3.95 -5.38
N SER A 382 -9.19 4.57 -4.37
CA SER A 382 -8.19 5.62 -4.56
C SER A 382 -6.79 5.04 -4.47
N ALA A 383 -6.01 5.13 -5.55
CA ALA A 383 -4.61 4.73 -5.57
C ALA A 383 -3.75 5.78 -6.27
N LEU A 384 -2.60 6.04 -5.71
CA LEU A 384 -1.69 7.07 -6.21
C LEU A 384 -1.16 6.80 -7.64
N TYR A 385 -1.23 5.54 -8.10
CA TYR A 385 -0.85 5.14 -9.45
C TYR A 385 -2.05 5.05 -10.42
N ASP A 386 -3.25 5.46 -9.97
CA ASP A 386 -4.42 5.53 -10.84
C ASP A 386 -4.34 6.77 -11.73
N VAL A 387 -3.61 6.63 -12.82
CA VAL A 387 -3.14 7.71 -13.68
C VAL A 387 -3.50 7.42 -15.13
N PRO A 388 -4.05 8.41 -15.87
CA PRO A 388 -4.28 8.30 -17.31
C PRO A 388 -3.01 7.85 -18.06
N GLY A 389 -3.16 6.90 -18.97
CA GLY A 389 -2.04 6.30 -19.70
C GLY A 389 -1.30 5.19 -18.95
N ILE A 390 -1.57 4.98 -17.67
CA ILE A 390 -0.98 3.89 -16.87
C ILE A 390 -2.05 2.87 -16.49
N THR A 391 -3.23 3.35 -16.03
CA THR A 391 -4.37 2.53 -15.62
C THR A 391 -5.59 2.84 -16.49
N TYR A 392 -6.53 1.92 -16.51
CA TYR A 392 -7.80 2.12 -17.20
C TYR A 392 -8.70 3.09 -16.45
N GLN A 393 -9.09 4.19 -17.11
CA GLN A 393 -9.86 5.27 -16.51
C GLN A 393 -11.39 5.14 -16.68
N GLY A 394 -11.84 4.23 -17.56
CA GLY A 394 -13.25 3.99 -17.82
C GLY A 394 -13.97 3.23 -16.69
N ARG A 395 -15.25 2.96 -16.89
CA ARG A 395 -16.06 2.20 -15.92
C ARG A 395 -15.63 0.74 -15.85
N LEU A 396 -15.78 0.10 -14.69
CA LEU A 396 -15.50 -1.33 -14.52
C LEU A 396 -16.30 -2.19 -15.51
N ASN A 397 -17.57 -1.81 -15.80
CA ASN A 397 -18.43 -2.53 -16.74
C ASN A 397 -17.91 -2.54 -18.19
N ASP A 398 -17.10 -1.56 -18.57
CA ASP A 398 -16.52 -1.45 -19.90
C ASP A 398 -15.11 -2.08 -19.94
N PHE A 399 -14.40 -2.11 -18.79
CA PHE A 399 -13.07 -2.70 -18.68
C PHE A 399 -13.02 -4.17 -19.11
N TRP A 400 -14.07 -4.92 -18.87
CA TRP A 400 -14.15 -6.33 -19.28
C TRP A 400 -13.95 -6.53 -20.79
N PHE A 401 -14.45 -5.58 -21.59
CA PHE A 401 -14.38 -5.57 -23.05
C PHE A 401 -13.12 -4.89 -23.59
N GLU A 402 -12.56 -3.91 -22.85
CA GLU A 402 -11.50 -3.02 -23.32
C GLU A 402 -10.13 -3.30 -22.68
N ALA A 403 -10.02 -4.35 -21.87
CA ALA A 403 -8.79 -4.59 -21.09
C ALA A 403 -7.54 -4.67 -21.97
N ARG A 404 -7.59 -5.34 -23.12
CA ARG A 404 -6.42 -5.45 -24.01
C ARG A 404 -6.02 -4.15 -24.71
N SER A 405 -6.96 -3.24 -24.93
CA SER A 405 -6.67 -1.90 -25.44
C SER A 405 -6.13 -0.95 -24.36
N ALA A 406 -6.31 -1.33 -23.06
CA ALA A 406 -5.91 -0.55 -21.90
C ALA A 406 -4.50 -0.90 -21.37
N LEU A 407 -3.59 -1.29 -22.25
CA LEU A 407 -2.20 -1.57 -21.86
C LEU A 407 -1.52 -0.31 -21.31
N PRO A 408 -0.71 -0.43 -20.24
CA PRO A 408 0.01 0.71 -19.69
C PRO A 408 1.05 1.23 -20.70
N CYS A 409 1.06 2.54 -20.90
CA CYS A 409 2.12 3.19 -21.68
C CYS A 409 3.47 3.07 -20.95
N ALA A 410 4.42 2.35 -21.53
CA ALA A 410 5.70 2.06 -20.91
C ALA A 410 6.48 3.33 -20.55
N GLN A 411 6.48 4.35 -21.44
CA GLN A 411 7.16 5.62 -21.20
C GLN A 411 6.54 6.39 -20.03
N MET A 412 5.20 6.48 -19.98
CA MET A 412 4.49 7.16 -18.89
C MET A 412 4.72 6.42 -17.57
N LEU A 413 4.68 5.09 -17.56
CA LEU A 413 4.96 4.29 -16.40
C LEU A 413 6.39 4.48 -15.87
N GLN A 414 7.39 4.58 -16.76
CA GLN A 414 8.77 4.86 -16.36
C GLN A 414 8.91 6.25 -15.74
N ARG A 415 8.31 7.28 -16.36
CA ARG A 415 8.30 8.66 -15.82
C ARG A 415 7.61 8.70 -14.45
N PHE A 416 6.48 8.02 -14.32
CA PHE A 416 5.77 7.92 -13.06
C PHE A 416 6.61 7.23 -11.97
N LYS A 417 7.23 6.09 -12.28
CA LYS A 417 8.13 5.38 -11.35
C LYS A 417 9.30 6.25 -10.93
N ALA A 418 9.90 7.00 -11.84
CA ALA A 418 11.00 7.92 -11.52
C ALA A 418 10.53 9.03 -10.57
N ALA A 419 9.39 9.66 -10.83
CA ALA A 419 8.78 10.66 -9.95
C ALA A 419 8.45 10.07 -8.56
N LEU A 420 7.86 8.88 -8.54
CA LEU A 420 7.53 8.17 -7.30
C LEU A 420 8.79 7.90 -6.45
N VAL A 421 9.86 7.39 -7.07
CA VAL A 421 11.14 7.12 -6.37
C VAL A 421 11.71 8.41 -5.82
N THR A 422 11.80 9.45 -6.62
CA THR A 422 12.41 10.72 -6.19
C THR A 422 11.65 11.37 -5.04
N ARG A 423 10.33 11.31 -5.06
CA ARG A 423 9.48 12.05 -4.11
C ARG A 423 9.15 11.26 -2.86
N THR A 424 8.99 9.93 -2.97
CA THR A 424 8.39 9.14 -1.88
C THR A 424 9.22 7.96 -1.41
N GLN A 425 10.16 7.46 -2.24
CA GLN A 425 10.86 6.21 -1.92
C GLN A 425 12.30 6.46 -1.46
N LEU A 426 12.77 5.61 -0.55
CA LEU A 426 14.18 5.52 -0.16
C LEU A 426 14.66 4.11 -0.47
N ASN A 427 15.79 3.97 -1.15
CA ASN A 427 16.34 2.65 -1.46
C ASN A 427 16.80 1.96 -0.19
N GLY A 428 16.25 0.78 0.08
CA GLY A 428 16.53 -0.01 1.29
C GLY A 428 15.33 -0.83 1.77
N SER A 429 15.47 -1.42 2.94
CA SER A 429 14.44 -2.23 3.59
C SER A 429 14.49 -2.05 5.11
N PHE A 430 13.34 -2.16 5.76
CA PHE A 430 13.25 -2.19 7.23
C PHE A 430 13.89 -3.46 7.84
N TYR A 431 14.02 -4.51 7.04
CA TYR A 431 14.36 -5.86 7.51
C TYR A 431 15.76 -6.31 7.12
N ARG A 432 16.43 -5.61 6.21
CA ARG A 432 17.77 -5.95 5.74
C ARG A 432 18.57 -4.70 5.41
N LYS A 433 19.76 -4.61 5.96
CA LYS A 433 20.70 -3.53 5.64
C LYS A 433 21.25 -3.70 4.22
N LEU A 434 21.25 -2.61 3.44
CA LEU A 434 21.93 -2.58 2.14
C LEU A 434 23.45 -2.69 2.34
N PRO A 435 24.16 -3.46 1.50
CA PRO A 435 25.61 -3.47 1.48
C PRO A 435 26.18 -2.06 1.18
N GLY A 436 27.28 -1.72 1.82
CA GLY A 436 27.97 -0.43 1.57
C GLY A 436 27.27 0.82 2.10
N VAL A 437 26.06 0.72 2.68
CA VAL A 437 25.39 1.86 3.33
C VAL A 437 25.99 2.09 4.72
N ALA A 438 26.49 3.31 4.95
CA ALA A 438 27.11 3.69 6.23
C ALA A 438 26.12 3.70 7.41
N TRP A 439 24.85 4.08 7.16
CA TRP A 439 23.80 4.17 8.16
C TRP A 439 23.40 2.77 8.68
N ARG A 440 23.27 2.66 10.02
CA ARG A 440 22.88 1.41 10.68
C ARG A 440 21.49 0.95 10.31
N CYS A 441 20.56 1.87 10.12
CA CYS A 441 19.19 1.55 9.69
C CYS A 441 19.13 0.87 8.32
N GLY A 442 20.22 0.92 7.55
CA GLY A 442 20.34 0.17 6.29
C GLY A 442 19.58 0.79 5.11
N VAL A 443 19.06 2.00 5.26
CA VAL A 443 18.38 2.78 4.24
C VAL A 443 19.23 4.00 3.91
N ARG A 444 19.27 4.42 2.65
CA ARG A 444 19.96 5.65 2.24
C ARG A 444 19.14 6.87 2.64
N LEU A 445 19.51 7.48 3.77
CA LEU A 445 18.75 8.62 4.34
C LEU A 445 19.39 9.97 4.04
N GLN A 446 20.67 10.03 3.70
CA GLN A 446 21.42 11.29 3.57
C GLN A 446 20.82 12.24 2.52
N GLY A 447 20.55 13.46 2.94
CA GLY A 447 19.98 14.51 2.10
C GLY A 447 18.48 14.38 1.86
N GLN A 448 18.01 13.25 1.32
CA GLN A 448 16.61 13.09 0.92
C GLN A 448 15.62 13.19 2.07
N MET A 449 15.88 12.54 3.21
CA MET A 449 14.97 12.61 4.36
C MET A 449 14.91 14.02 4.96
N ALA A 450 16.04 14.68 5.12
CA ALA A 450 16.09 16.04 5.64
C ALA A 450 15.43 17.05 4.69
N GLN A 451 15.68 16.93 3.39
CA GLN A 451 15.05 17.79 2.37
C GLN A 451 13.53 17.62 2.33
N ARG A 452 13.03 16.40 2.58
CA ARG A 452 11.58 16.15 2.66
C ARG A 452 10.96 16.69 3.96
N LEU A 453 11.68 16.64 5.07
CA LEU A 453 11.21 17.19 6.35
C LEU A 453 11.27 18.71 6.39
N TRP A 454 12.35 19.27 5.86
CA TRP A 454 12.62 20.71 5.86
C TRP A 454 13.05 21.15 4.44
N PRO A 455 12.09 21.31 3.49
CA PRO A 455 12.39 21.77 2.16
C PRO A 455 12.99 23.17 2.19
N GLU A 456 14.02 23.43 1.39
CA GLU A 456 14.57 24.78 1.26
C GLU A 456 13.53 25.73 0.65
N PRO A 457 13.50 27.00 1.05
CA PRO A 457 12.51 27.98 0.59
C PRO A 457 12.42 28.15 -0.93
N ALA A 458 13.49 27.89 -1.66
CA ALA A 458 13.55 27.97 -3.12
C ALA A 458 12.73 26.87 -3.84
N MET A 459 12.42 25.76 -3.15
CA MET A 459 11.53 24.70 -3.68
C MET A 459 10.05 24.97 -3.39
N VAL A 460 9.73 25.94 -2.56
CA VAL A 460 8.36 26.35 -2.19
C VAL A 460 7.79 27.41 -3.14
N ALA A 461 8.59 27.98 -4.03
CA ALA A 461 8.15 28.97 -5.02
C ALA A 461 7.38 28.33 -6.19
N MET A 462 6.29 27.63 -5.87
CA MET A 462 5.14 27.47 -6.74
C MET A 462 4.02 28.37 -6.22
N PRO A 463 3.53 29.34 -6.99
CA PRO A 463 2.51 30.27 -6.53
C PRO A 463 1.19 29.53 -6.31
N GLY A 464 0.71 29.58 -5.09
CA GLY A 464 -0.71 29.51 -4.76
C GLY A 464 -1.37 28.15 -4.81
N ILE A 465 -1.13 27.26 -3.87
CA ILE A 465 -2.15 26.36 -3.35
C ILE A 465 -1.85 26.10 -1.87
N LEU A 466 -2.27 27.01 -1.02
CA LEU A 466 -2.74 26.62 0.29
C LEU A 466 -4.11 25.98 0.07
N PRO A 467 -4.31 24.69 0.30
CA PRO A 467 -5.65 24.13 0.23
C PRO A 467 -6.46 24.79 1.36
N LYS A 468 -7.50 25.56 0.99
CA LYS A 468 -8.61 25.81 1.91
C LYS A 468 -9.16 24.43 2.26
N VAL A 469 -8.75 23.92 3.41
CA VAL A 469 -9.44 22.78 4.02
C VAL A 469 -10.85 23.24 4.28
N ALA A 470 -11.79 22.70 3.52
CA ALA A 470 -13.21 22.83 3.82
C ALA A 470 -13.41 22.21 5.22
N ALA A 471 -13.55 23.09 6.20
CA ALA A 471 -14.10 22.72 7.49
C ALA A 471 -15.58 22.41 7.25
N SER A 472 -15.91 21.12 7.18
CA SER A 472 -17.22 20.60 7.55
C SER A 472 -17.31 19.11 7.21
N GLN A 473 -17.12 18.30 8.23
CA GLN A 473 -18.02 17.18 8.45
C GLN A 473 -17.92 16.84 9.93
N SER A 474 -18.90 17.38 10.65
CA SER A 474 -19.25 16.93 12.00
C SER A 474 -19.53 15.43 11.93
N LEU A 475 -18.80 14.66 12.69
CA LEU A 475 -19.09 13.26 12.95
C LEU A 475 -20.44 13.18 13.68
N ALA A 476 -21.51 12.93 12.93
CA ALA A 476 -22.72 12.39 13.50
C ALA A 476 -22.49 10.93 13.90
N PRO A 477 -23.06 10.46 15.02
CA PRO A 477 -22.91 9.07 15.43
C PRO A 477 -23.61 8.17 14.41
N LEU A 478 -22.86 7.24 13.82
CA LEU A 478 -23.38 6.18 12.97
C LEU A 478 -24.29 5.27 13.79
N ALA A 479 -25.56 5.28 13.46
CA ALA A 479 -26.52 4.30 13.92
C ALA A 479 -26.06 2.90 13.49
N SER A 480 -26.04 1.98 14.45
CA SER A 480 -25.69 0.58 14.26
C SER A 480 -26.73 -0.13 13.38
N SER A 481 -26.44 -0.26 12.11
CA SER A 481 -27.10 -1.27 11.28
C SER A 481 -26.33 -2.58 11.42
N GLY A 482 -26.98 -3.64 11.90
CA GLY A 482 -26.37 -4.93 12.18
C GLY A 482 -25.66 -5.55 10.99
N PRO A 483 -24.60 -6.35 11.22
CA PRO A 483 -23.81 -6.94 10.17
C PRO A 483 -24.62 -7.97 9.37
N SER A 484 -24.54 -7.90 8.05
CA SER A 484 -25.07 -8.91 7.14
C SER A 484 -24.42 -10.27 7.47
N GLU A 485 -25.22 -11.24 7.88
CA GLU A 485 -24.81 -12.57 8.39
C GLU A 485 -23.95 -13.39 7.43
N ALA A 486 -23.84 -13.02 6.16
CA ALA A 486 -23.12 -13.79 5.15
C ALA A 486 -21.58 -13.79 5.30
N CYS A 487 -20.99 -12.85 6.02
CA CYS A 487 -19.54 -12.71 6.17
C CYS A 487 -18.99 -12.90 7.58
N THR A 488 -19.84 -13.09 8.59
CA THR A 488 -19.43 -13.28 10.00
C THR A 488 -19.23 -14.75 10.40
N GLY A 489 -18.78 -15.60 9.50
CA GLY A 489 -18.40 -16.97 9.85
C GLY A 489 -17.26 -16.97 10.87
N LYS A 490 -17.57 -16.96 12.15
CA LYS A 490 -16.70 -17.44 13.22
C LYS A 490 -16.30 -18.87 12.88
N GLY A 491 -14.98 -19.15 12.89
CA GLY A 491 -14.48 -20.46 12.59
C GLY A 491 -15.16 -21.56 13.42
N SER A 492 -15.91 -22.40 12.76
CA SER A 492 -16.15 -23.76 13.23
C SER A 492 -15.13 -24.66 12.57
N ALA A 493 -14.47 -25.43 13.40
CA ALA A 493 -13.41 -26.36 13.09
C ALA A 493 -13.77 -27.30 11.90
N LEU A 494 -12.84 -27.46 11.04
CA LEU A 494 -12.19 -28.63 10.45
C LEU A 494 -11.34 -28.19 9.26
#